data_7dd27b0ae9a79312ca5e66a3a2527cba
#
_entry.id   7dd27b0ae9a79312ca5e66a3a2527cba
#
_cell.length_a   1.000
_cell.length_b   1.000
_cell.length_c   1.000
_cell.angle_alpha   90.00
_cell.angle_beta   90.00
_cell.angle_gamma   90.00
#
_symmetry.space_group_name_H-M   'P 1'
#
loop_
_entity.id
_entity.type
_entity.pdbx_description
1 polymer ?
#
loop_
_entity_poly.entity_id
_entity_poly.type
_entity_poly.pdbx_seq_one_letter_code
_entity_poly.pdbx_strand_id
1 'polypeptide(L)'
;MAAFYQKFLRKHLDLSPLSVMRREDNDPYFCTPKGASIFGWAGVDGIHFCFVRGFGETVFAVSPMNGGRDCVHVIARDFSDFLRLLLATGDSAALEQAWQWDEAQFDAFLAENPPTDEQKAVLSQITTVFSLTPMERPWQYLRKLQAEFDLSKLKFTEDFYDPEMNGDAPEQKTDWKVYFLSLIHI
;
A
#
# COMPACT_ATOMS: atom_id res chain seq x y z
N MET A 1 16.46 -3.01 -2.93
CA MET A 1 15.65 -3.20 -1.72
C MET A 1 16.37 -2.52 -0.56
N ALA A 2 15.66 -1.74 0.20
CA ALA A 2 16.25 -0.92 1.24
C ALA A 2 16.62 -1.75 2.49
N ALA A 3 17.47 -1.17 3.34
CA ALA A 3 18.16 -1.90 4.39
C ALA A 3 17.22 -2.47 5.49
N PHE A 4 16.10 -1.78 5.80
CA PHE A 4 15.23 -2.22 6.89
C PHE A 4 14.35 -3.41 6.49
N TYR A 5 13.78 -3.42 5.29
CA TYR A 5 13.00 -4.56 4.81
C TYR A 5 13.87 -5.83 4.70
N GLN A 6 15.13 -5.71 4.27
CA GLN A 6 16.07 -6.83 4.28
C GLN A 6 16.35 -7.38 5.71
N LYS A 7 16.44 -6.46 6.68
CA LYS A 7 16.56 -6.87 8.10
C LYS A 7 15.31 -7.62 8.57
N PHE A 8 14.12 -7.14 8.17
CA PHE A 8 12.85 -7.81 8.47
C PHE A 8 12.80 -9.23 7.89
N LEU A 9 13.14 -9.38 6.61
CA LEU A 9 13.11 -10.69 5.95
C LEU A 9 13.97 -11.76 6.65
N ARG A 10 15.14 -11.36 7.20
CA ARG A 10 16.02 -12.26 7.94
C ARG A 10 15.45 -12.72 9.28
N LYS A 11 14.43 -12.06 9.78
CA LYS A 11 13.81 -12.43 11.06
C LYS A 11 12.67 -13.43 10.91
N HIS A 12 12.27 -13.74 9.66
CA HIS A 12 11.24 -14.73 9.33
C HIS A 12 9.92 -14.54 10.10
N LEU A 13 9.58 -13.29 10.44
CA LEU A 13 8.30 -12.98 11.08
C LEU A 13 7.16 -13.18 10.08
N ASP A 14 6.11 -13.86 10.53
CA ASP A 14 4.87 -13.99 9.78
C ASP A 14 3.91 -12.86 10.15
N LEU A 15 3.52 -12.05 9.17
CA LEU A 15 2.55 -10.97 9.34
C LEU A 15 1.13 -11.37 8.88
N SER A 16 0.90 -12.64 8.54
CA SER A 16 -0.42 -13.09 8.07
C SER A 16 -1.55 -12.81 9.05
N PRO A 17 -1.38 -12.93 10.38
CA PRO A 17 -2.41 -12.56 11.34
C PRO A 17 -2.77 -11.06 11.31
N LEU A 18 -1.88 -10.21 10.82
CA LEU A 18 -2.09 -8.76 10.65
C LEU A 18 -2.60 -8.41 9.24
N SER A 19 -3.17 -9.39 8.51
CA SER A 19 -3.66 -9.23 7.14
C SER A 19 -2.55 -8.75 6.17
N VAL A 20 -1.34 -9.30 6.31
CA VAL A 20 -0.20 -9.06 5.40
C VAL A 20 0.44 -10.41 5.06
N MET A 21 -0.27 -11.19 4.25
CA MET A 21 0.10 -12.56 3.89
C MET A 21 1.09 -12.59 2.72
N ARG A 22 2.07 -13.48 2.77
CA ARG A 22 2.91 -13.79 1.61
C ARG A 22 2.19 -14.79 0.71
N ARG A 23 2.33 -14.60 -0.60
CA ARG A 23 1.85 -15.54 -1.61
C ARG A 23 3.02 -15.95 -2.51
N GLU A 24 2.98 -17.15 -3.06
CA GLU A 24 3.92 -17.60 -4.07
C GLU A 24 3.67 -16.91 -5.41
N ASP A 25 2.39 -16.71 -5.71
CA ASP A 25 1.92 -15.98 -6.86
C ASP A 25 1.68 -14.51 -6.49
N ASN A 26 2.39 -13.61 -7.17
CA ASN A 26 2.34 -12.17 -6.98
C ASN A 26 1.93 -11.47 -8.28
N ASP A 27 1.00 -12.05 -9.04
CA ASP A 27 0.52 -11.45 -10.28
C ASP A 27 -0.13 -10.09 -10.00
N PRO A 28 0.32 -9.05 -10.71
CA PRO A 28 -0.20 -7.70 -10.52
C PRO A 28 -1.62 -7.58 -11.08
N TYR A 29 -2.44 -6.76 -10.43
CA TYR A 29 -3.72 -6.32 -10.97
C TYR A 29 -3.53 -5.17 -11.96
N PHE A 30 -4.57 -4.86 -12.74
CA PHE A 30 -4.58 -3.75 -13.70
C PHE A 30 -4.13 -2.42 -13.07
N CYS A 31 -4.45 -2.20 -11.80
CA CYS A 31 -4.12 -0.98 -11.05
C CYS A 31 -2.83 -1.07 -10.24
N THR A 32 -2.10 -2.18 -10.32
CA THR A 32 -0.78 -2.29 -9.67
C THR A 32 0.24 -1.41 -10.41
N PRO A 33 0.95 -0.50 -9.73
CA PRO A 33 1.91 0.37 -10.39
C PRO A 33 3.03 -0.40 -11.11
N LYS A 34 3.47 0.09 -12.26
CA LYS A 34 4.64 -0.49 -12.98
C LYS A 34 5.88 -0.47 -12.10
N GLY A 35 6.56 -1.61 -12.01
CA GLY A 35 7.75 -1.78 -11.20
C GLY A 35 7.45 -2.00 -9.71
N ALA A 36 6.19 -2.34 -9.38
CA ALA A 36 5.82 -2.78 -8.06
C ALA A 36 6.52 -4.10 -7.68
N SER A 37 6.88 -4.22 -6.41
CA SER A 37 7.34 -5.44 -5.77
C SER A 37 6.38 -5.74 -4.63
N ILE A 38 5.43 -6.61 -4.87
CA ILE A 38 4.40 -7.01 -3.90
C ILE A 38 5.08 -7.81 -2.80
N PHE A 39 4.84 -7.44 -1.54
CA PHE A 39 5.39 -8.12 -0.39
C PHE A 39 4.33 -8.70 0.56
N GLY A 40 3.08 -8.33 0.39
CA GLY A 40 1.99 -8.83 1.23
C GLY A 40 0.62 -8.62 0.62
N TRP A 41 -0.33 -9.49 0.99
CA TRP A 41 -1.72 -9.50 0.56
C TRP A 41 -2.64 -9.46 1.78
N ALA A 42 -3.72 -8.68 1.71
CA ALA A 42 -4.70 -8.62 2.79
C ALA A 42 -5.58 -9.89 2.89
N GLY A 43 -5.61 -10.69 1.82
CA GLY A 43 -6.38 -11.94 1.76
C GLY A 43 -7.80 -11.79 1.23
N VAL A 44 -8.24 -10.56 0.96
CA VAL A 44 -9.55 -10.25 0.41
C VAL A 44 -9.40 -9.30 -0.78
N ASP A 45 -10.33 -9.33 -1.73
CA ASP A 45 -10.55 -8.34 -2.80
C ASP A 45 -9.31 -7.98 -3.64
N GLY A 46 -8.29 -8.82 -3.65
CA GLY A 46 -7.04 -8.55 -4.35
C GLY A 46 -6.20 -7.43 -3.71
N ILE A 47 -6.55 -6.98 -2.51
CA ILE A 47 -5.81 -5.94 -1.78
C ILE A 47 -4.40 -6.42 -1.47
N HIS A 48 -3.41 -5.61 -1.84
CA HIS A 48 -2.01 -5.95 -1.63
C HIS A 48 -1.14 -4.74 -1.33
N PHE A 49 0.02 -5.02 -0.75
CA PHE A 49 1.01 -4.03 -0.34
C PHE A 49 2.29 -4.20 -1.13
N CYS A 50 2.83 -3.10 -1.64
CA CYS A 50 4.01 -3.14 -2.48
C CYS A 50 4.96 -1.97 -2.26
N PHE A 51 6.21 -2.17 -2.66
CA PHE A 51 7.16 -1.11 -2.97
C PHE A 51 7.12 -0.85 -4.47
N VAL A 52 7.39 0.40 -4.88
CA VAL A 52 7.46 0.75 -6.30
C VAL A 52 8.88 1.22 -6.62
N ARG A 53 9.45 0.72 -7.72
CA ARG A 53 10.79 1.12 -8.16
C ARG A 53 10.89 2.63 -8.33
N GLY A 54 11.90 3.24 -7.71
CA GLY A 54 12.12 4.69 -7.72
C GLY A 54 11.61 5.41 -6.48
N PHE A 55 10.86 4.73 -5.60
CA PHE A 55 10.29 5.32 -4.39
C PHE A 55 10.89 4.74 -3.08
N GLY A 56 12.00 4.03 -3.18
CA GLY A 56 12.69 3.47 -2.01
C GLY A 56 11.87 2.38 -1.30
N GLU A 57 11.68 2.53 0.01
CA GLU A 57 10.83 1.66 0.86
C GLU A 57 9.42 2.24 1.09
N THR A 58 9.01 3.26 0.36
CA THR A 58 7.64 3.78 0.44
C THR A 58 6.64 2.66 0.17
N VAL A 59 5.72 2.47 1.09
CA VAL A 59 4.70 1.42 1.03
C VAL A 59 3.42 1.96 0.42
N PHE A 60 2.90 1.24 -0.56
CA PHE A 60 1.62 1.51 -1.20
C PHE A 60 0.65 0.38 -0.89
N ALA A 61 -0.59 0.72 -0.61
CA ALA A 61 -1.73 -0.18 -0.65
C ALA A 61 -2.39 -0.08 -2.02
N VAL A 62 -2.71 -1.23 -2.59
CA VAL A 62 -3.43 -1.35 -3.86
C VAL A 62 -4.71 -2.11 -3.60
N SER A 63 -5.86 -1.48 -3.90
CA SER A 63 -7.21 -2.00 -3.65
C SER A 63 -8.00 -2.01 -4.96
N PRO A 64 -7.92 -3.08 -5.76
CA PRO A 64 -8.50 -3.14 -7.11
C PRO A 64 -10.00 -2.82 -7.18
N MET A 65 -10.73 -3.12 -6.11
CA MET A 65 -12.18 -2.90 -6.05
C MET A 65 -12.60 -1.43 -5.95
N ASN A 66 -11.67 -0.52 -5.60
CA ASN A 66 -12.00 0.90 -5.48
C ASN A 66 -12.13 1.60 -6.84
N GLY A 67 -11.52 1.03 -7.89
CA GLY A 67 -11.53 1.60 -9.23
C GLY A 67 -10.78 2.94 -9.35
N GLY A 68 -10.63 3.42 -10.58
CA GLY A 68 -10.06 4.72 -10.87
C GLY A 68 -8.69 4.96 -10.22
N ARG A 69 -8.50 6.18 -9.73
CA ARG A 69 -7.28 6.57 -9.02
C ARG A 69 -7.27 6.17 -7.55
N ASP A 70 -8.43 5.81 -7.02
CA ASP A 70 -8.60 5.46 -5.62
C ASP A 70 -8.18 4.02 -5.30
N CYS A 71 -7.75 3.28 -6.33
CA CYS A 71 -7.21 1.95 -6.16
C CYS A 71 -5.76 1.92 -5.61
N VAL A 72 -5.05 3.05 -5.53
CA VAL A 72 -3.67 3.10 -5.01
C VAL A 72 -3.47 4.26 -4.06
N HIS A 73 -3.02 3.95 -2.84
CA HIS A 73 -2.72 4.94 -1.82
C HIS A 73 -1.35 4.70 -1.21
N VAL A 74 -0.59 5.77 -0.98
CA VAL A 74 0.61 5.69 -0.16
C VAL A 74 0.19 5.56 1.31
N ILE A 75 0.78 4.59 2.03
CA ILE A 75 0.44 4.31 3.43
C ILE A 75 1.61 4.42 4.40
N ALA A 76 2.86 4.29 3.93
CA ALA A 76 4.01 4.53 4.79
C ALA A 76 5.20 5.07 4.01
N ARG A 77 6.03 5.91 4.65
CA ARG A 77 7.26 6.45 4.05
C ARG A 77 8.31 5.38 3.84
N ASP A 78 8.33 4.40 4.74
CA ASP A 78 9.21 3.25 4.69
C ASP A 78 8.61 2.05 5.43
N PHE A 79 9.27 0.90 5.34
CA PHE A 79 8.80 -0.33 5.95
C PHE A 79 8.82 -0.29 7.49
N SER A 80 9.69 0.52 8.10
CA SER A 80 9.69 0.73 9.57
C SER A 80 8.42 1.45 10.01
N ASP A 81 8.04 2.53 9.31
CA ASP A 81 6.79 3.24 9.58
C ASP A 81 5.55 2.36 9.31
N PHE A 82 5.60 1.49 8.29
CA PHE A 82 4.53 0.50 8.07
C PHE A 82 4.35 -0.44 9.27
N LEU A 83 5.42 -0.97 9.83
CA LEU A 83 5.34 -1.80 11.05
C LEU A 83 4.82 -1.01 12.26
N ARG A 84 5.23 0.25 12.42
CA ARG A 84 4.75 1.13 13.50
C ARG A 84 3.25 1.45 13.35
N LEU A 85 2.77 1.55 12.12
CA LEU A 85 1.34 1.69 11.83
C LEU A 85 0.59 0.41 12.20
N LEU A 86 1.07 -0.78 11.82
CA LEU A 86 0.47 -2.05 12.25
C LEU A 86 0.42 -2.17 13.78
N LEU A 87 1.49 -1.72 14.48
CA LEU A 87 1.50 -1.67 15.96
C LEU A 87 0.40 -0.75 16.53
N ALA A 88 0.05 0.32 15.81
CA ALA A 88 -0.96 1.29 16.25
C ALA A 88 -2.39 0.86 15.92
N THR A 89 -2.59 0.15 14.80
CA THR A 89 -3.93 -0.18 14.28
C THR A 89 -4.35 -1.62 14.55
N GLY A 90 -3.42 -2.49 14.92
CA GLY A 90 -3.69 -3.90 15.16
C GLY A 90 -3.55 -4.78 13.92
N ASP A 91 -3.90 -4.28 12.74
CA ASP A 91 -3.72 -4.93 11.44
C ASP A 91 -3.66 -3.92 10.29
N SER A 92 -3.69 -4.40 9.04
CA SER A 92 -3.59 -3.55 7.86
C SER A 92 -4.92 -2.98 7.35
N ALA A 93 -6.07 -3.44 7.84
CA ALA A 93 -7.37 -3.05 7.30
C ALA A 93 -7.63 -1.53 7.43
N ALA A 94 -7.34 -0.97 8.62
CA ALA A 94 -7.49 0.47 8.83
C ALA A 94 -6.54 1.30 7.94
N LEU A 95 -5.36 0.78 7.62
CA LEU A 95 -4.37 1.49 6.82
C LEU A 95 -4.80 1.62 5.35
N GLU A 96 -5.40 0.57 4.83
CA GLU A 96 -5.88 0.51 3.45
C GLU A 96 -7.09 1.43 3.25
N GLN A 97 -7.96 1.57 4.26
CA GLN A 97 -9.20 2.34 4.17
C GLN A 97 -9.11 3.77 4.69
N ALA A 98 -8.03 4.16 5.37
CA ALA A 98 -7.89 5.49 6.00
C ALA A 98 -8.08 6.68 5.05
N TRP A 99 -7.89 6.49 3.74
CA TRP A 99 -8.03 7.55 2.74
C TRP A 99 -9.46 8.10 2.63
N GLN A 100 -10.48 7.26 2.89
CA GLN A 100 -11.89 7.61 2.77
C GLN A 100 -12.54 8.01 4.10
N TRP A 101 -11.85 7.85 5.24
CA TRP A 101 -12.38 8.12 6.57
C TRP A 101 -11.91 9.46 7.12
N ASP A 102 -12.77 10.11 7.90
CA ASP A 102 -12.32 11.12 8.84
C ASP A 102 -11.71 10.48 10.10
N GLU A 103 -11.15 11.30 11.00
CA GLU A 103 -10.48 10.82 12.19
C GLU A 103 -11.42 10.05 13.13
N ALA A 104 -12.66 10.54 13.28
CA ALA A 104 -13.65 9.91 14.17
C ALA A 104 -14.07 8.53 13.64
N GLN A 105 -14.22 8.38 12.31
CA GLN A 105 -14.50 7.10 11.67
C GLN A 105 -13.34 6.12 11.82
N PHE A 106 -12.11 6.60 11.66
CA PHE A 106 -10.91 5.79 11.86
C PHE A 106 -10.80 5.29 13.29
N ASP A 107 -10.98 6.16 14.29
CA ASP A 107 -10.93 5.80 15.70
C ASP A 107 -12.08 4.84 16.09
N ALA A 108 -13.29 5.07 15.55
CA ALA A 108 -14.42 4.17 15.76
C ALA A 108 -14.14 2.77 15.21
N PHE A 109 -13.56 2.67 14.00
CA PHE A 109 -13.19 1.38 13.42
C PHE A 109 -12.19 0.63 14.30
N LEU A 110 -11.15 1.30 14.83
CA LEU A 110 -10.17 0.66 15.71
C LEU A 110 -10.81 0.19 17.03
N ALA A 111 -11.75 0.98 17.58
CA ALA A 111 -12.44 0.62 18.81
C ALA A 111 -13.36 -0.60 18.64
N GLU A 112 -14.00 -0.74 17.48
CA GLU A 112 -14.88 -1.85 17.13
C GLU A 112 -14.12 -3.13 16.74
N ASN A 113 -12.85 -2.99 16.31
CA ASN A 113 -12.01 -4.09 15.85
C ASN A 113 -10.71 -4.23 16.67
N PRO A 114 -10.80 -4.52 17.97
CA PRO A 114 -9.60 -4.68 18.79
C PRO A 114 -8.79 -5.89 18.34
N PRO A 115 -7.44 -5.85 18.41
CA PRO A 115 -6.59 -6.95 18.03
C PRO A 115 -6.91 -8.25 18.78
N THR A 116 -6.98 -9.35 18.06
CA THR A 116 -7.10 -10.71 18.61
C THR A 116 -5.83 -11.10 19.37
N ASP A 117 -5.86 -12.20 20.10
CA ASP A 117 -4.68 -12.67 20.86
C ASP A 117 -3.56 -13.12 19.90
N GLU A 118 -3.89 -13.66 18.73
CA GLU A 118 -2.91 -14.02 17.70
C GLU A 118 -2.24 -12.76 17.12
N GLN A 119 -3.02 -11.73 16.81
CA GLN A 119 -2.50 -10.43 16.38
C GLN A 119 -1.59 -9.80 17.43
N LYS A 120 -2.02 -9.77 18.70
CA LYS A 120 -1.21 -9.25 19.82
C LYS A 120 0.13 -9.98 19.95
N ALA A 121 0.16 -11.29 19.73
CA ALA A 121 1.40 -12.06 19.78
C ALA A 121 2.39 -11.60 18.69
N VAL A 122 1.91 -11.40 17.45
CA VAL A 122 2.75 -10.90 16.35
C VAL A 122 3.21 -9.46 16.61
N LEU A 123 2.31 -8.57 17.06
CA LEU A 123 2.65 -7.18 17.40
C LEU A 123 3.73 -7.12 18.50
N SER A 124 3.64 -7.97 19.51
CA SER A 124 4.67 -8.09 20.57
C SER A 124 6.02 -8.54 20.01
N GLN A 125 6.03 -9.47 19.04
CA GLN A 125 7.26 -9.88 18.37
C GLN A 125 7.88 -8.73 17.57
N ILE A 126 7.07 -7.95 16.82
CA ILE A 126 7.55 -6.77 16.09
C ILE A 126 8.23 -5.79 17.05
N THR A 127 7.56 -5.45 18.16
CA THR A 127 8.11 -4.55 19.19
C THR A 127 9.45 -5.06 19.71
N THR A 128 9.52 -6.33 20.10
CA THR A 128 10.71 -6.93 20.70
C THR A 128 11.87 -7.03 19.72
N VAL A 129 11.61 -7.55 18.50
CA VAL A 129 12.66 -7.84 17.52
C VAL A 129 13.25 -6.59 16.89
N PHE A 130 12.43 -5.56 16.69
CA PHE A 130 12.85 -4.33 15.99
C PHE A 130 13.00 -3.13 16.92
N SER A 131 12.59 -3.22 18.19
CA SER A 131 12.57 -2.11 19.16
C SER A 131 11.72 -0.94 18.63
N LEU A 132 10.60 -1.24 18.00
CA LEU A 132 9.67 -0.25 17.47
C LEU A 132 8.57 0.05 18.47
N THR A 133 8.09 1.29 18.45
CA THR A 133 6.91 1.76 19.19
C THR A 133 5.77 2.05 18.21
N PRO A 134 4.50 1.91 18.62
CA PRO A 134 3.36 2.28 17.80
C PRO A 134 3.47 3.72 17.25
N MET A 135 2.88 3.97 16.09
CA MET A 135 2.72 5.32 15.56
C MET A 135 1.78 6.11 16.49
N GLU A 136 2.20 7.28 16.97
CA GLU A 136 1.42 8.06 17.95
C GLU A 136 0.09 8.60 17.40
N ARG A 137 0.08 9.01 16.13
CA ARG A 137 -1.07 9.60 15.45
C ARG A 137 -1.22 8.98 14.07
N PRO A 138 -1.69 7.71 13.98
CA PRO A 138 -1.70 6.96 12.73
C PRO A 138 -2.57 7.61 11.65
N TRP A 139 -3.77 8.09 11.97
CA TRP A 139 -4.64 8.74 11.00
C TRP A 139 -4.03 10.04 10.44
N GLN A 140 -3.52 10.94 11.31
CA GLN A 140 -2.89 12.19 10.87
C GLN A 140 -1.64 11.93 10.03
N TYR A 141 -0.85 10.90 10.40
CA TYR A 141 0.30 10.47 9.61
C TYR A 141 -0.13 10.06 8.20
N LEU A 142 -1.12 9.17 8.08
CA LEU A 142 -1.63 8.68 6.80
C LEU A 142 -2.17 9.81 5.93
N ARG A 143 -3.06 10.66 6.48
CA ARG A 143 -3.66 11.77 5.75
C ARG A 143 -2.63 12.80 5.27
N LYS A 144 -1.65 13.13 6.13
CA LYS A 144 -0.55 14.01 5.73
C LYS A 144 0.28 13.41 4.61
N LEU A 145 0.66 12.14 4.74
CA LEU A 145 1.45 11.45 3.72
C LEU A 145 0.72 11.39 2.38
N GLN A 146 -0.58 11.06 2.39
CA GLN A 146 -1.42 11.01 1.20
C GLN A 146 -1.59 12.38 0.54
N ALA A 147 -1.72 13.44 1.34
CA ALA A 147 -1.83 14.81 0.82
C ALA A 147 -0.52 15.35 0.21
N GLU A 148 0.62 14.91 0.75
CA GLU A 148 1.95 15.32 0.28
C GLU A 148 2.44 14.49 -0.93
N PHE A 149 1.89 13.29 -1.13
CA PHE A 149 2.35 12.39 -2.18
C PHE A 149 1.68 12.69 -3.52
N ASP A 150 2.49 12.91 -4.53
CA ASP A 150 2.04 13.11 -5.91
C ASP A 150 1.87 11.75 -6.63
N LEU A 151 0.64 11.23 -6.61
CA LEU A 151 0.29 9.96 -7.28
C LEU A 151 0.53 9.98 -8.80
N SER A 152 0.63 11.15 -9.43
CA SER A 152 0.92 11.26 -10.87
C SER A 152 2.32 10.78 -11.24
N LYS A 153 3.20 10.62 -10.26
CA LYS A 153 4.54 10.04 -10.44
C LYS A 153 4.53 8.52 -10.61
N LEU A 154 3.44 7.85 -10.21
CA LEU A 154 3.26 6.43 -10.47
C LEU A 154 2.93 6.21 -11.94
N LYS A 155 3.46 5.12 -12.50
CA LYS A 155 3.17 4.67 -13.87
C LYS A 155 2.36 3.39 -13.80
N PHE A 156 1.40 3.27 -14.70
CA PHE A 156 0.52 2.10 -14.79
C PHE A 156 0.62 1.43 -16.16
N THR A 157 0.05 0.23 -16.28
CA THR A 157 -0.14 -0.47 -17.55
C THR A 157 -1.27 0.20 -18.36
N GLU A 158 -1.46 -0.22 -19.60
CA GLU A 158 -2.55 0.28 -20.47
C GLU A 158 -3.91 -0.11 -19.87
N ASP A 159 -4.00 -1.29 -19.28
CA ASP A 159 -5.23 -1.79 -18.63
C ASP A 159 -5.78 -0.86 -17.54
N PHE A 160 -4.91 -0.10 -16.86
CA PHE A 160 -5.34 0.90 -15.88
C PHE A 160 -6.17 2.04 -16.49
N TYR A 161 -5.92 2.33 -17.76
CA TYR A 161 -6.60 3.40 -18.51
C TYR A 161 -7.72 2.86 -19.42
N ASP A 162 -7.94 1.56 -19.40
CA ASP A 162 -9.02 0.90 -20.13
C ASP A 162 -10.32 0.95 -19.32
N PRO A 163 -11.39 1.61 -19.79
CA PRO A 163 -12.67 1.66 -19.09
C PRO A 163 -13.35 0.30 -18.92
N GLU A 164 -13.04 -0.70 -19.76
CA GLU A 164 -13.58 -2.06 -19.62
C GLU A 164 -12.95 -2.81 -18.44
N MET A 165 -11.67 -2.52 -18.16
CA MET A 165 -10.92 -3.09 -17.04
C MET A 165 -11.06 -2.29 -15.76
N ASN A 166 -11.17 -0.95 -15.88
CA ASN A 166 -11.23 -0.01 -14.79
C ASN A 166 -12.36 1.00 -15.06
N GLY A 167 -13.57 0.72 -14.58
CA GLY A 167 -14.79 1.47 -14.88
C GLY A 167 -14.69 2.99 -14.70
N ASP A 168 -13.83 3.44 -13.77
CA ASP A 168 -13.54 4.86 -13.49
C ASP A 168 -12.14 5.24 -13.97
N ALA A 169 -11.67 4.62 -15.07
CA ALA A 169 -10.33 4.86 -15.60
C ALA A 169 -10.07 6.35 -15.83
N PRO A 170 -8.95 6.88 -15.30
CA PRO A 170 -8.56 8.25 -15.59
C PRO A 170 -8.08 8.36 -17.04
N GLU A 171 -8.31 9.53 -17.65
CA GLU A 171 -7.77 9.79 -19.00
C GLU A 171 -6.24 9.60 -19.00
N GLN A 172 -5.75 8.82 -19.96
CA GLN A 172 -4.33 8.68 -20.19
C GLN A 172 -3.78 10.02 -20.69
N LYS A 173 -2.86 10.63 -19.94
CA LYS A 173 -2.14 11.80 -20.44
C LYS A 173 -1.27 11.35 -21.62
N THR A 174 -1.74 11.58 -22.81
CA THR A 174 -0.99 11.31 -24.04
C THR A 174 0.21 12.26 -24.06
N ASP A 175 1.41 11.71 -24.00
CA ASP A 175 2.63 12.51 -24.17
C ASP A 175 2.80 12.79 -25.66
N TRP A 176 2.23 13.90 -26.12
CA TRP A 176 2.20 14.34 -27.53
C TRP A 176 3.59 14.34 -28.19
N LYS A 177 4.67 14.38 -27.40
CA LYS A 177 6.05 14.32 -27.90
C LYS A 177 6.39 12.97 -28.55
N VAL A 178 5.81 11.87 -28.03
CA VAL A 178 6.05 10.52 -28.56
C VAL A 178 5.27 10.32 -29.88
N TYR A 179 4.07 10.89 -29.98
CA TYR A 179 3.25 10.79 -31.19
C TYR A 179 3.85 11.53 -32.40
N PHE A 180 4.47 12.69 -32.18
CA PHE A 180 5.11 13.46 -33.27
C PHE A 180 6.39 12.81 -33.80
N LEU A 181 7.12 12.06 -32.99
CA LEU A 181 8.34 11.37 -33.41
C LEU A 181 8.06 10.10 -34.23
N SER A 182 6.89 9.49 -34.10
CA SER A 182 6.50 8.33 -34.91
C SER A 182 5.94 8.68 -36.29
N LEU A 183 5.49 9.93 -36.49
CA LEU A 183 4.97 10.42 -37.78
C LEU A 183 6.05 10.99 -38.72
N ILE A 184 7.29 11.18 -38.27
CA ILE A 184 8.40 11.72 -39.06
C ILE A 184 9.26 10.61 -39.70
N HIS A 185 8.91 9.33 -39.46
CA HIS A 185 9.64 8.17 -40.01
C HIS A 185 8.79 7.37 -41.01
N ILE A 186 7.96 8.05 -41.84
CA ILE A 186 7.34 7.47 -43.02
C ILE A 186 7.85 8.23 -44.24
#